data_7ce0cb59b2ed95c60c1260b13b0da061
#
_entry.id   7ce0cb59b2ed95c60c1260b13b0da061
#
_cell.length_a   1.000
_cell.length_b   1.000
_cell.length_c   1.000
_cell.angle_alpha   90.00
_cell.angle_beta   90.00
_cell.angle_gamma   90.00
#
_symmetry.space_group_name_H-M   'P 1'
#
loop_
_entity.id
_entity.type
_entity.pdbx_description
1 polymer ?
#
loop_
_entity_poly.entity_id
_entity_poly.type
_entity_poly.pdbx_seq_one_letter_code
_entity_poly.pdbx_strand_id
1 'polypeptide(L)'
;MIGRFQRSLNTSRFASTLAITTSAGVPILRALHTSRDTLSNMAMRLQVDEATNAVREGVSLARALGEQQNFPPMLIHMIRAGEATGELPTMLDRAAQMQAQDLERRALTIAGLLEPMLILAMGVVVLLIVLAVLMPIIEINQLVR
;
A
#
# COMPACT_ATOMS: atom_id res chain seq x y z
N MET A 1 -7.03 1.65 8.97
CA MET A 1 -6.16 0.65 8.32
C MET A 1 -6.33 0.63 6.79
N ILE A 2 -7.54 0.60 6.25
CA ILE A 2 -7.84 0.55 4.80
C ILE A 2 -7.23 1.72 4.02
N GLY A 3 -7.30 2.95 4.53
CA GLY A 3 -6.74 4.13 3.84
C GLY A 3 -5.22 4.13 3.69
N ARG A 4 -4.48 3.55 4.64
CA ARG A 4 -3.01 3.39 4.54
C ARG A 4 -2.61 2.35 3.50
N PHE A 5 -3.37 1.27 3.40
CA PHE A 5 -3.14 0.22 2.42
C PHE A 5 -3.43 0.71 0.99
N GLN A 6 -4.56 1.42 0.80
CA GLN A 6 -4.88 2.05 -0.49
C GLN A 6 -3.83 3.08 -0.93
N ARG A 7 -3.34 3.89 0.03
CA ARG A 7 -2.26 4.85 -0.26
C ARG A 7 -0.98 4.13 -0.71
N SER A 8 -0.60 3.07 -0.02
CA SER A 8 0.59 2.27 -0.36
C SER A 8 0.46 1.63 -1.75
N LEU A 9 -0.71 1.07 -2.10
CA LEU A 9 -1.01 0.53 -3.43
C LEU A 9 -0.91 1.60 -4.53
N ASN A 10 -1.51 2.76 -4.31
CA ASN A 10 -1.45 3.86 -5.27
C ASN A 10 0.00 4.34 -5.46
N THR A 11 0.77 4.48 -4.38
CA THR A 11 2.17 4.89 -4.45
C THR A 11 3.02 3.86 -5.19
N SER A 12 2.82 2.57 -4.95
CA SER A 12 3.53 1.51 -5.65
C SER A 12 3.24 1.54 -7.15
N ARG A 13 1.98 1.67 -7.55
CA ARG A 13 1.59 1.78 -8.97
C ARG A 13 2.20 3.02 -9.63
N PHE A 14 2.12 4.17 -8.96
CA PHE A 14 2.72 5.41 -9.42
C PHE A 14 4.22 5.26 -9.62
N ALA A 15 4.96 4.78 -8.62
CA ALA A 15 6.40 4.59 -8.68
C ALA A 15 6.81 3.60 -9.79
N SER A 16 6.11 2.48 -9.94
CA SER A 16 6.38 1.48 -10.98
C SER A 16 6.15 2.05 -12.38
N THR A 17 5.03 2.76 -12.60
CA THR A 17 4.74 3.36 -13.90
C THR A 17 5.74 4.45 -14.23
N LEU A 18 6.11 5.29 -13.25
CA LEU A 18 7.11 6.33 -13.43
C LEU A 18 8.49 5.72 -13.76
N ALA A 19 8.88 4.65 -13.07
CA ALA A 19 10.12 3.91 -13.35
C ALA A 19 10.14 3.35 -14.77
N ILE A 20 9.07 2.65 -15.18
CA ILE A 20 8.98 2.03 -16.51
C ILE A 20 9.02 3.10 -17.61
N THR A 21 8.26 4.17 -17.47
CA THR A 21 8.17 5.22 -18.49
C THR A 21 9.47 6.00 -18.61
N THR A 22 10.14 6.32 -17.49
CA THR A 22 11.44 7.01 -17.52
C THR A 22 12.55 6.09 -18.03
N SER A 23 12.54 4.81 -17.72
CA SER A 23 13.48 3.81 -18.27
C SER A 23 13.31 3.62 -19.78
N ALA A 24 12.09 3.79 -20.29
CA ALA A 24 11.80 3.79 -21.72
C ALA A 24 12.19 5.09 -22.44
N GLY A 25 12.79 6.06 -21.73
CA GLY A 25 13.21 7.35 -22.29
C GLY A 25 12.08 8.36 -22.48
N VAL A 26 10.91 8.13 -21.88
CA VAL A 26 9.79 9.08 -21.92
C VAL A 26 10.17 10.35 -21.12
N PRO A 27 9.97 11.55 -21.68
CA PRO A 27 10.22 12.80 -20.95
C PRO A 27 9.46 12.84 -19.63
N ILE A 28 10.11 13.36 -18.58
CA ILE A 28 9.61 13.29 -17.19
C ILE A 28 8.19 13.87 -17.01
N LEU A 29 7.85 14.96 -17.68
CA LEU A 29 6.50 15.55 -17.60
C LEU A 29 5.44 14.60 -18.16
N ARG A 30 5.73 13.90 -19.25
CA ARG A 30 4.82 12.91 -19.83
C ARG A 30 4.76 11.65 -18.96
N ALA A 31 5.89 11.22 -18.41
CA ALA A 31 5.95 10.11 -17.48
C ALA A 31 5.12 10.37 -16.21
N LEU A 32 5.16 11.58 -15.67
CA LEU A 32 4.32 12.01 -14.54
C LEU A 32 2.82 11.96 -14.89
N HIS A 33 2.44 12.43 -16.07
CA HIS A 33 1.06 12.36 -16.55
C HIS A 33 0.55 10.92 -16.63
N THR A 34 1.33 10.03 -17.27
CA THR A 34 0.97 8.62 -17.38
C THR A 34 0.88 7.94 -16.01
N SER A 35 1.81 8.25 -15.12
CA SER A 35 1.82 7.69 -13.76
C SER A 35 0.64 8.20 -12.90
N ARG A 36 0.26 9.45 -13.06
CA ARG A 36 -0.92 10.05 -12.43
C ARG A 36 -2.19 9.27 -12.77
N ASP A 37 -2.35 8.85 -14.03
CA ASP A 37 -3.55 8.15 -14.49
C ASP A 37 -3.70 6.75 -13.89
N THR A 38 -2.64 6.15 -13.36
CA THR A 38 -2.69 4.89 -12.63
C THR A 38 -3.23 5.02 -11.19
N LEU A 39 -3.31 6.25 -10.67
CA LEU A 39 -3.80 6.51 -9.33
C LEU A 39 -5.33 6.43 -9.26
N SER A 40 -5.85 5.64 -8.34
CA SER A 40 -7.29 5.57 -8.05
C SER A 40 -7.75 6.67 -7.09
N ASN A 41 -6.80 7.26 -6.34
CA ASN A 41 -7.10 8.29 -5.35
C ASN A 41 -7.04 9.68 -5.98
N MET A 42 -8.19 10.38 -5.98
CA MET A 42 -8.33 11.72 -6.57
C MET A 42 -7.42 12.76 -5.90
N ALA A 43 -7.25 12.71 -4.58
CA ALA A 43 -6.36 13.62 -3.87
C ALA A 43 -4.90 13.43 -4.31
N MET A 44 -4.45 12.18 -4.51
CA MET A 44 -3.12 11.91 -5.02
C MET A 44 -2.94 12.35 -6.47
N ARG A 45 -3.99 12.24 -7.30
CA ARG A 45 -3.95 12.77 -8.68
C ARG A 45 -3.70 14.28 -8.71
N LEU A 46 -4.46 15.03 -7.89
CA LEU A 46 -4.28 16.48 -7.78
C LEU A 46 -2.86 16.84 -7.31
N GLN A 47 -2.32 16.12 -6.35
CA GLN A 47 -0.96 16.34 -5.87
C GLN A 47 0.10 16.06 -6.95
N VAL A 48 -0.10 15.05 -7.80
CA VAL A 48 0.80 14.80 -8.94
C VAL A 48 0.65 15.90 -10.00
N ASP A 49 -0.56 16.43 -10.22
CA ASP A 49 -0.77 17.56 -11.14
C ASP A 49 -0.04 18.81 -10.63
N GLU A 50 -0.14 19.11 -9.34
CA GLU A 50 0.61 20.23 -8.71
C GLU A 50 2.13 20.03 -8.83
N ALA A 51 2.62 18.83 -8.49
CA ALA A 51 4.04 18.50 -8.64
C ALA A 51 4.50 18.59 -10.10
N THR A 52 3.68 18.15 -11.05
CA THR A 52 3.98 18.25 -12.50
C THR A 52 4.11 19.70 -12.96
N ASN A 53 3.27 20.59 -12.45
CA ASN A 53 3.36 22.02 -12.74
C ASN A 53 4.63 22.62 -12.15
N ALA A 54 4.98 22.28 -10.91
CA ALA A 54 6.20 22.74 -10.27
C ALA A 54 7.46 22.25 -11.02
N VAL A 55 7.48 21.00 -11.50
CA VAL A 55 8.57 20.45 -12.32
C VAL A 55 8.67 21.18 -13.66
N ARG A 56 7.53 21.53 -14.26
CA ARG A 56 7.50 22.35 -15.52
C ARG A 56 8.11 23.73 -15.31
N GLU A 57 7.97 24.30 -14.13
CA GLU A 57 8.56 25.58 -13.73
C GLU A 57 10.03 25.48 -13.31
N GLY A 58 10.60 24.28 -13.34
CA GLY A 58 12.02 24.04 -13.06
C GLY A 58 12.32 23.59 -11.62
N VAL A 59 11.30 23.28 -10.82
CA VAL A 59 11.49 22.67 -9.49
C VAL A 59 11.93 21.21 -9.67
N SER A 60 12.89 20.74 -8.84
CA SER A 60 13.28 19.34 -8.88
C SER A 60 12.10 18.41 -8.52
N LEU A 61 12.05 17.24 -9.15
CA LEU A 61 10.99 16.26 -8.92
C LEU A 61 10.91 15.84 -7.45
N ALA A 62 12.07 15.62 -6.82
CA ALA A 62 12.15 15.27 -5.41
C ALA A 62 11.53 16.33 -4.51
N ARG A 63 11.72 17.61 -4.80
CA ARG A 63 11.14 18.70 -4.06
C ARG A 63 9.64 18.82 -4.33
N ALA A 64 9.23 18.79 -5.59
CA ALA A 64 7.85 18.92 -6.01
C ALA A 64 6.95 17.82 -5.39
N LEU A 65 7.40 16.56 -5.39
CA LEU A 65 6.71 15.45 -4.75
C LEU A 65 6.89 15.43 -3.22
N GLY A 66 8.02 15.94 -2.72
CA GLY A 66 8.32 15.99 -1.29
C GLY A 66 7.45 16.96 -0.50
N GLU A 67 6.93 18.00 -1.15
CA GLU A 67 5.96 18.93 -0.58
C GLU A 67 4.56 18.30 -0.43
N GLN A 68 4.33 17.17 -1.10
CA GLN A 68 3.07 16.44 -1.06
C GLN A 68 3.03 15.40 0.07
N GLN A 69 1.99 15.43 0.90
CA GLN A 69 1.89 14.60 2.11
C GLN A 69 1.65 13.09 1.86
N ASN A 70 1.29 12.70 0.64
CA ASN A 70 0.85 11.35 0.34
C ASN A 70 1.95 10.42 -0.18
N PHE A 71 3.14 10.93 -0.47
CA PHE A 71 4.25 10.14 -0.97
C PHE A 71 5.21 9.73 0.15
N PRO A 72 5.66 8.45 0.17
CA PRO A 72 6.57 7.98 1.21
C PRO A 72 7.92 8.69 1.13
N PRO A 73 8.54 9.00 2.29
CA PRO A 73 9.86 9.63 2.33
C PRO A 73 10.94 8.85 1.55
N MET A 74 10.86 7.52 1.57
CA MET A 74 11.80 6.66 0.85
C MET A 74 11.77 6.90 -0.67
N LEU A 75 10.58 7.03 -1.26
CA LEU A 75 10.43 7.37 -2.68
C LEU A 75 11.09 8.72 -2.98
N ILE A 76 10.85 9.73 -2.16
CA ILE A 76 11.43 11.05 -2.32
C ILE A 76 12.96 11.02 -2.21
N HIS A 77 13.52 10.24 -1.28
CA HIS A 77 14.96 10.07 -1.15
C HIS A 77 15.58 9.41 -2.38
N MET A 78 14.94 8.38 -2.93
CA MET A 78 15.42 7.72 -4.15
C MET A 78 15.36 8.64 -5.37
N ILE A 79 14.27 9.42 -5.52
CA ILE A 79 14.16 10.43 -6.58
C ILE A 79 15.27 11.46 -6.45
N ARG A 80 15.53 11.97 -5.25
CA ARG A 80 16.60 12.96 -5.00
C ARG A 80 17.97 12.39 -5.35
N ALA A 81 18.26 11.16 -4.98
CA ALA A 81 19.51 10.49 -5.34
C ALA A 81 19.62 10.33 -6.86
N GLY A 82 18.55 9.92 -7.54
CA GLY A 82 18.51 9.76 -8.99
C GLY A 82 18.68 11.08 -9.75
N GLU A 83 18.09 12.18 -9.26
CA GLU A 83 18.31 13.52 -9.83
C GLU A 83 19.75 14.00 -9.65
N ALA A 84 20.36 13.73 -8.49
CA ALA A 84 21.73 14.13 -8.20
C ALA A 84 22.77 13.35 -9.01
N THR A 85 22.51 12.07 -9.31
CA THR A 85 23.44 11.19 -10.04
C THR A 85 23.14 11.13 -11.54
N GLY A 86 22.01 11.63 -12.01
CA GLY A 86 21.52 11.45 -13.37
C GLY A 86 20.95 10.05 -13.66
N GLU A 87 20.80 9.22 -12.64
CA GLU A 87 20.28 7.83 -12.74
C GLU A 87 18.85 7.71 -12.22
N LEU A 88 18.01 8.69 -12.52
CA LEU A 88 16.64 8.74 -12.06
C LEU A 88 15.84 7.46 -12.38
N PRO A 89 15.91 6.86 -13.59
CA PRO A 89 15.19 5.63 -13.90
C PRO A 89 15.59 4.46 -13.00
N THR A 90 16.88 4.28 -12.75
CA THR A 90 17.40 3.21 -11.89
C THR A 90 16.94 3.37 -10.44
N MET A 91 16.97 4.59 -9.92
CA MET A 91 16.52 4.88 -8.55
C MET A 91 15.01 4.74 -8.40
N LEU A 92 14.24 5.12 -9.40
CA LEU A 92 12.80 4.91 -9.42
C LEU A 92 12.43 3.42 -9.46
N ASP A 93 13.15 2.61 -10.24
CA ASP A 93 12.95 1.16 -10.29
C ASP A 93 13.21 0.51 -8.92
N ARG A 94 14.31 0.88 -8.28
CA ARG A 94 14.60 0.43 -6.91
C ARG A 94 13.50 0.85 -5.92
N ALA A 95 13.03 2.08 -5.99
CA ALA A 95 11.95 2.56 -5.14
C ALA A 95 10.65 1.78 -5.38
N ALA A 96 10.31 1.48 -6.63
CA ALA A 96 9.15 0.68 -7.00
C ALA A 96 9.24 -0.75 -6.46
N GLN A 97 10.41 -1.41 -6.59
CA GLN A 97 10.65 -2.74 -6.05
C GLN A 97 10.52 -2.78 -4.52
N MET A 98 11.08 -1.80 -3.82
CA MET A 98 10.96 -1.71 -2.35
C MET A 98 9.50 -1.52 -1.92
N GLN A 99 8.73 -0.69 -2.63
CA GLN A 99 7.30 -0.51 -2.37
C GLN A 99 6.50 -1.79 -2.61
N ALA A 100 6.81 -2.54 -3.67
CA ALA A 100 6.17 -3.82 -3.98
C ALA A 100 6.45 -4.86 -2.89
N GLN A 101 7.71 -4.97 -2.44
CA GLN A 101 8.09 -5.88 -1.36
C GLN A 101 7.41 -5.54 -0.02
N ASP A 102 7.28 -4.26 0.31
CA ASP A 102 6.57 -3.82 1.51
C ASP A 102 5.08 -4.20 1.47
N LEU A 103 4.45 -4.10 0.31
CA LEU A 103 3.07 -4.53 0.11
C LEU A 103 2.92 -6.04 0.26
N GLU A 104 3.81 -6.81 -0.34
CA GLU A 104 3.82 -8.28 -0.24
C GLU A 104 4.00 -8.73 1.21
N ARG A 105 4.97 -8.18 1.93
CA ARG A 105 5.18 -8.49 3.36
C ARG A 105 3.94 -8.20 4.20
N ARG A 106 3.28 -7.07 3.98
CA ARG A 106 2.04 -6.71 4.69
C ARG A 106 0.89 -7.66 4.34
N ALA A 107 0.77 -8.05 3.07
CA ALA A 107 -0.24 -9.02 2.65
C ALA A 107 -0.01 -10.39 3.30
N LEU A 108 1.23 -10.87 3.33
CA LEU A 108 1.60 -12.12 4.00
C LEU A 108 1.37 -12.07 5.51
N THR A 109 1.65 -10.94 6.16
CA THR A 109 1.39 -10.76 7.60
C THR A 109 -0.11 -10.85 7.89
N ILE A 110 -0.96 -10.22 7.08
CA ILE A 110 -2.41 -10.29 7.24
C ILE A 110 -2.91 -11.72 6.99
N ALA A 111 -2.42 -12.37 5.94
CA ALA A 111 -2.76 -13.77 5.64
C ALA A 111 -2.35 -14.72 6.77
N GLY A 112 -1.16 -14.52 7.35
CA GLY A 112 -0.68 -15.33 8.48
C GLY A 112 -1.48 -15.15 9.78
N LEU A 113 -2.17 -14.03 9.96
CA LEU A 113 -3.06 -13.83 11.11
C LEU A 113 -4.46 -14.45 10.90
N LEU A 114 -4.85 -14.72 9.65
CA LEU A 114 -6.13 -15.32 9.34
C LEU A 114 -6.24 -16.77 9.88
N GLU A 115 -5.17 -17.53 9.77
CA GLU A 115 -5.13 -18.92 10.22
C GLU A 115 -5.40 -19.07 11.73
N PRO A 116 -4.68 -18.37 12.65
CA PRO A 116 -5.00 -18.40 14.07
C PRO A 116 -6.41 -17.89 14.41
N MET A 117 -6.88 -16.87 13.68
CA MET A 117 -8.25 -16.36 13.91
C MET A 117 -9.33 -17.37 13.53
N LEU A 118 -9.13 -18.12 12.44
CA LEU A 118 -10.05 -19.19 12.05
C LEU A 118 -10.08 -20.32 13.08
N ILE A 119 -8.92 -20.71 13.61
CA ILE A 119 -8.84 -21.73 14.66
C ILE A 119 -9.58 -21.27 15.93
N LEU A 120 -9.37 -20.03 16.35
CA LEU A 120 -10.07 -19.46 17.50
C LEU A 120 -11.59 -19.38 17.26
N ALA A 121 -12.02 -18.95 16.08
CA ALA A 121 -13.43 -18.89 15.71
C ALA A 121 -14.08 -20.29 15.74
N MET A 122 -13.41 -21.30 15.18
CA MET A 122 -13.86 -22.69 15.25
C MET A 122 -13.93 -23.19 16.69
N GLY A 123 -12.94 -22.88 17.53
CA GLY A 123 -12.94 -23.24 18.94
C GLY A 123 -14.13 -22.64 19.71
N VAL A 124 -14.46 -21.39 19.45
CA VAL A 124 -15.64 -20.72 20.03
C VAL A 124 -16.93 -21.39 19.56
N VAL A 125 -17.06 -21.73 18.29
CA VAL A 125 -18.25 -22.43 17.77
C VAL A 125 -18.41 -23.79 18.42
N VAL A 126 -17.34 -24.58 18.53
CA VAL A 126 -17.37 -25.89 19.20
C VAL A 126 -17.76 -25.75 20.68
N LEU A 127 -17.21 -24.76 21.38
CA LEU A 127 -17.54 -24.48 22.76
C LEU A 127 -19.05 -24.16 22.93
N LEU A 128 -19.60 -23.35 22.04
CA LEU A 128 -21.05 -23.02 22.07
C LEU A 128 -21.93 -24.26 21.84
N ILE A 129 -21.53 -25.13 20.91
CA ILE A 129 -22.26 -26.40 20.67
C ILE A 129 -22.21 -27.30 21.90
N VAL A 130 -21.06 -27.47 22.53
CA VAL A 130 -20.87 -28.26 23.73
C VAL A 130 -21.76 -27.73 24.89
N LEU A 131 -21.76 -26.42 25.11
CA LEU A 131 -22.60 -25.77 26.12
C LEU A 131 -24.10 -25.96 25.82
N ALA A 132 -24.49 -25.83 24.55
CA ALA A 132 -25.89 -26.02 24.15
C ALA A 132 -26.38 -27.46 24.37
N VAL A 133 -25.51 -28.46 24.28
CA VAL A 133 -25.82 -29.86 24.54
C VAL A 133 -25.79 -30.18 26.04
N LEU A 134 -24.87 -29.59 26.79
CA LEU A 134 -24.75 -29.85 28.23
C LEU A 134 -25.85 -29.18 29.07
N MET A 135 -26.33 -28.00 28.69
CA MET A 135 -27.36 -27.27 29.44
C MET A 135 -28.65 -28.12 29.67
N PRO A 136 -29.28 -28.72 28.65
CA PRO A 136 -30.46 -29.52 28.83
C PRO A 136 -30.22 -30.78 29.70
N ILE A 137 -28.99 -31.34 29.62
CA ILE A 137 -28.62 -32.55 30.41
C ILE A 137 -28.54 -32.21 31.89
N ILE A 138 -28.01 -31.04 32.24
CA ILE A 138 -27.90 -30.57 33.63
C ILE A 138 -29.32 -30.27 34.20
N GLU A 139 -30.18 -29.66 33.40
CA GLU A 139 -31.59 -29.39 33.81
C GLU A 139 -32.38 -30.65 34.08
N ILE A 140 -32.27 -31.67 33.22
CA ILE A 140 -32.92 -32.96 33.42
C ILE A 140 -32.39 -33.64 34.67
N ASN A 141 -31.11 -33.59 34.95
CA ASN A 141 -30.50 -34.20 36.15
C ASN A 141 -30.93 -33.52 37.47
N GLN A 142 -31.31 -32.23 37.43
CA GLN A 142 -31.88 -31.51 38.60
C GLN A 142 -33.36 -31.84 38.84
N LEU A 143 -34.08 -32.21 37.81
CA LEU A 143 -35.51 -32.58 37.94
C LEU A 143 -35.74 -34.00 38.46
N VAL A 144 -34.71 -34.86 38.42
CA VAL A 144 -34.76 -36.27 38.86
C VAL A 144 -34.33 -36.43 40.33
N ARG A 145 -33.95 -35.36 41.01
CA ARG A 145 -33.61 -35.32 42.44
C ARG A 145 -34.73 -34.69 43.26
#